data_d9fd4e286e3b1bbe38e34b31eb7219a1
#
_entry.id   d9fd4e286e3b1bbe38e34b31eb7219a1
#
_cell.length_a   1.000
_cell.length_b   1.000
_cell.length_c   1.000
_cell.angle_alpha   90.00
_cell.angle_beta   90.00
_cell.angle_gamma   90.00
#
_symmetry.space_group_name_H-M   'P 1'
#
loop_
_entity.id
_entity.type
_entity.pdbx_description
1 polymer ?
#
loop_
_entity_poly.entity_id
_entity_poly.type
_entity_poly.pdbx_seq_one_letter_code
_entity_poly.pdbx_strand_id
1 'polypeptide(L)' 'MKKWVCTECSYVFEGPEPPDFCPVCGVPREAFTEVVAS' A
#
# COMPACT_ATOMS: atom_id res chain seq x y z
N MET A 1 1.11 -10.83 -8.79
CA MET A 1 1.75 -10.04 -7.74
C MET A 1 0.73 -9.15 -7.07
N LYS A 2 0.95 -8.84 -5.81
CA LYS A 2 0.00 -8.04 -5.05
C LYS A 2 0.32 -6.57 -5.16
N LYS A 3 -0.72 -5.76 -5.13
CA LYS A 3 -0.56 -4.32 -5.09
C LYS A 3 -1.20 -3.80 -3.82
N TRP A 4 -0.58 -2.80 -3.25
CA TRP A 4 -1.05 -2.19 -2.01
C TRP A 4 -1.28 -0.70 -2.27
N VAL A 5 -2.50 -0.26 -2.01
CA VAL A 5 -2.88 1.13 -2.29
C VAL A 5 -3.11 1.85 -0.97
N CYS A 6 -2.43 2.97 -0.80
CA CYS A 6 -2.64 3.81 0.37
C CYS A 6 -3.97 4.53 0.24
N THR A 7 -4.83 4.39 1.26
CA THR A 7 -6.15 5.00 1.20
C THR A 7 -6.11 6.49 1.49
N GLU A 8 -4.96 7.01 1.90
CA GLU A 8 -4.83 8.44 2.21
C GLU A 8 -4.34 9.25 1.02
N CYS A 9 -3.29 8.77 0.37
CA CYS A 9 -2.67 9.52 -0.72
C CYS A 9 -2.69 8.77 -2.05
N SER A 10 -3.31 7.61 -2.09
CA SER A 10 -3.43 6.79 -3.30
C SER A 10 -2.08 6.29 -3.82
N TYR A 11 -1.12 6.18 -2.93
CA TYR A 11 0.18 5.63 -3.30
C TYR A 11 0.05 4.13 -3.58
N VAL A 12 0.64 3.66 -4.66
CA VAL A 12 0.57 2.26 -5.04
C VAL A 12 1.93 1.61 -4.84
N PHE A 13 1.93 0.51 -4.11
CA PHE A 13 3.15 -0.24 -3.85
C PHE A 13 2.93 -1.69 -4.29
N GLU A 14 3.88 -2.24 -5.02
CA GLU A 14 3.79 -3.62 -5.50
C GLU A 14 4.77 -4.49 -4.73
N GLY A 15 4.26 -5.62 -4.25
CA GLY A 15 5.11 -6.54 -3.51
C GLY A 15 4.29 -7.56 -2.76
N PRO A 16 4.95 -8.53 -2.09
CA PRO A 16 4.26 -9.59 -1.36
C PRO A 16 3.55 -9.08 -0.11
N GLU A 17 3.96 -7.93 0.40
CA GLU A 17 3.36 -7.35 1.60
C GLU A 17 3.51 -5.83 1.54
N PRO A 18 2.66 -5.11 2.30
CA PRO A 18 2.71 -3.65 2.26
C PRO A 18 3.97 -3.13 2.97
N PRO A 19 4.38 -1.89 2.68
CA PRO A 19 5.50 -1.29 3.38
C PRO A 19 5.13 -0.99 4.83
N ASP A 20 6.13 -0.77 5.67
CA ASP A 20 5.88 -0.47 7.08
C ASP A 20 5.05 0.81 7.23
N PHE A 21 5.26 1.76 6.35
CA PHE A 21 4.53 3.02 6.37
C PHE A 21 4.56 3.61 4.97
N CYS A 22 3.62 4.51 4.71
CA CYS A 22 3.57 5.18 3.42
C CYS A 22 4.69 6.22 3.34
N PRO A 23 5.59 6.13 2.35
CA PRO A 23 6.67 7.10 2.22
C PRO A 23 6.19 8.47 1.77
N VAL A 24 4.94 8.57 1.34
CA VAL A 24 4.39 9.81 0.84
C VAL A 24 3.65 10.57 1.94
N CYS A 25 2.71 9.91 2.61
CA CYS A 25 1.92 10.57 3.64
C CYS A 25 2.23 10.07 5.06
N GLY A 26 3.00 9.00 5.18
CA GLY A 26 3.44 8.54 6.48
C GLY A 26 2.44 7.73 7.29
N VAL A 27 1.37 7.27 6.67
CA VAL A 27 0.39 6.44 7.37
C VAL A 27 0.96 5.04 7.61
N PRO A 28 0.46 4.33 8.63
CA PRO A 28 0.94 2.99 8.91
C PRO A 28 0.49 2.00 7.83
N ARG A 29 1.11 0.82 7.85
CA ARG A 29 0.80 -0.21 6.86
C ARG A 29 -0.66 -0.61 6.85
N GLU A 30 -1.34 -0.43 7.96
CA GLU A 30 -2.75 -0.79 8.07
C GLU A 30 -3.64 0.06 7.17
N ALA A 31 -3.14 1.20 6.73
CA ALA A 31 -3.90 2.07 5.83
C ALA A 31 -3.86 1.59 4.38
N PHE A 32 -3.04 0.59 4.10
CA PHE A 32 -2.94 0.06 2.76
C PHE A 32 -4.02 -1.00 2.50
N THR A 33 -4.59 -0.94 1.32
CA THR A 33 -5.60 -1.90 0.88
C THR A 33 -4.96 -2.83 -0.15
N GLU A 34 -5.13 -4.13 0.05
CA GLU A 34 -4.58 -5.10 -0.87
C GLU A 34 -5.45 -5.14 -2.13
N VAL A 35 -4.80 -5.00 -3.28
CA VAL A 35 -5.44 -5.13 -4.58
C VAL A 35 -4.80 -6.32 -5.27
N VAL A 36 -5.59 -7.35 -5.50
CA VAL A 36 -5.09 -8.54 -6.17
C VAL A 36 -5.06 -8.30 -7.66
N ALA A 37 -3.86 -8.32 -8.22
CA ALA A 37 -3.68 -8.19 -9.67
C ALA A 37 -3.70 -9.59 -10.24
N SER A 38 -4.64 -9.86 -11.07
CA SER A 38 -4.74 -11.17 -11.72
C SER A 38 -4.03 -11.17 -13.06
#